data_3929dd4052bc0f00b6bce77669573eb5
#
_entry.id   3929dd4052bc0f00b6bce77669573eb5
#
_cell.length_a   1.000
_cell.length_b   1.000
_cell.length_c   1.000
_cell.angle_alpha   90.00
_cell.angle_beta   90.00
_cell.angle_gamma   90.00
#
_symmetry.space_group_name_H-M   'P 1'
#
loop_
_entity.id
_entity.type
_entity.pdbx_description
1 polymer ?
#
loop_
_entity_poly.entity_id
_entity_poly.type
_entity_poly.pdbx_seq_one_letter_code
_entity_poly.pdbx_strand_id
1 'polypeptide(L)'
;MAKIVNITDKLEMDGNPFLIIKDKKIEVNADAATMLKLMGKYGEMEASEATPKDLLDLYGLMFPKASQEKIEKLKLSFKDLTVLVEEAQKLITGEEDESEGE
;
A
#
# COMPACT_ATOMS: atom_id res chain seq x y z
N MET A 1 -4.23 -24.26 -31.24
CA MET A 1 -2.85 -24.12 -30.82
C MET A 1 -2.64 -22.81 -30.10
N ALA A 2 -2.04 -22.87 -28.92
CA ALA A 2 -1.88 -21.65 -28.11
C ALA A 2 -0.76 -20.81 -28.68
N LYS A 3 -0.96 -19.51 -28.62
CA LYS A 3 0.05 -18.57 -29.04
C LYS A 3 0.69 -17.97 -27.79
N ILE A 4 2.02 -17.95 -27.75
CA ILE A 4 2.73 -17.44 -26.60
C ILE A 4 3.43 -16.15 -27.00
N VAL A 5 3.17 -15.09 -26.25
CA VAL A 5 3.79 -13.81 -26.53
C VAL A 5 4.47 -13.32 -25.25
N ASN A 6 5.74 -13.00 -25.39
CA ASN A 6 6.52 -12.50 -24.26
C ASN A 6 6.43 -10.97 -24.26
N ILE A 7 5.86 -10.40 -23.23
CA ILE A 7 5.67 -8.96 -23.16
C ILE A 7 6.54 -8.32 -22.10
N THR A 8 7.54 -9.04 -21.61
CA THR A 8 8.38 -8.52 -20.52
C THR A 8 8.95 -7.14 -20.84
N ASP A 9 9.40 -6.95 -22.09
CA ASP A 9 10.03 -5.69 -22.45
C ASP A 9 9.05 -4.52 -22.50
N LYS A 10 7.77 -4.82 -22.51
CA LYS A 10 6.76 -3.77 -22.54
C LYS A 10 6.34 -3.30 -21.16
N LEU A 11 6.84 -3.97 -20.13
CA LEU A 11 6.42 -3.69 -18.76
C LEU A 11 7.52 -2.97 -18.00
N GLU A 12 7.09 -2.14 -17.06
CA GLU A 12 8.02 -1.51 -16.12
C GLU A 12 7.88 -2.25 -14.81
N MET A 13 8.90 -2.97 -14.44
CA MET A 13 8.82 -3.79 -13.24
C MET A 13 9.73 -3.21 -12.19
N ASP A 14 9.31 -2.08 -11.65
CA ASP A 14 10.14 -1.32 -10.74
C ASP A 14 10.14 -1.83 -9.32
N GLY A 15 9.26 -2.73 -9.00
CA GLY A 15 9.17 -3.22 -7.64
C GLY A 15 8.28 -2.32 -6.80
N ASN A 16 8.15 -2.69 -5.54
CA ASN A 16 7.27 -1.98 -4.64
C ASN A 16 7.94 -0.77 -4.02
N PRO A 17 7.18 0.27 -3.73
CA PRO A 17 7.71 1.42 -3.01
C PRO A 17 7.85 1.12 -1.52
N PHE A 18 8.55 2.01 -0.81
CA PHE A 18 8.75 1.87 0.62
C PHE A 18 8.36 3.15 1.33
N LEU A 19 7.84 2.99 2.53
CA LEU A 19 7.68 4.11 3.45
C LEU A 19 8.77 3.99 4.50
N ILE A 20 9.22 5.11 4.99
CA ILE A 20 10.28 5.11 6.00
C ILE A 20 9.71 5.63 7.30
N ILE A 21 9.85 4.84 8.36
CA ILE A 21 9.45 5.24 9.71
C ILE A 21 10.69 5.12 10.56
N LYS A 22 11.20 6.27 11.01
CA LYS A 22 12.47 6.30 11.72
C LYS A 22 13.54 5.68 10.82
N ASP A 23 14.16 4.59 11.22
CA ASP A 23 15.19 3.96 10.41
C ASP A 23 14.71 2.69 9.74
N LYS A 24 13.39 2.47 9.72
CA LYS A 24 12.85 1.24 9.16
C LYS A 24 12.19 1.51 7.83
N LYS A 25 12.47 0.64 6.86
CA LYS A 25 11.82 0.69 5.56
C LYS A 25 10.66 -0.28 5.55
N ILE A 26 9.49 0.23 5.23
CA ILE A 26 8.27 -0.58 5.21
C ILE A 26 7.82 -0.70 3.77
N GLU A 27 7.92 -1.88 3.21
CA GLU A 27 7.51 -2.13 1.84
C GLU A 27 6.00 -2.11 1.74
N VAL A 28 5.49 -1.52 0.65
CA VAL A 28 4.05 -1.42 0.41
C VAL A 28 3.74 -2.13 -0.90
N ASN A 29 2.71 -2.97 -0.90
CA ASN A 29 2.27 -3.64 -2.13
C ASN A 29 1.57 -2.61 -3.01
N ALA A 30 2.21 -2.22 -4.10
CA ALA A 30 1.65 -1.22 -4.98
C ALA A 30 1.45 -1.73 -6.40
N ASP A 31 1.40 -3.04 -6.56
CA ASP A 31 1.16 -3.61 -7.87
C ASP A 31 -0.31 -3.41 -8.27
N ALA A 32 -0.56 -3.56 -9.57
CA ALA A 32 -1.90 -3.30 -10.09
C ALA A 32 -2.96 -4.21 -9.49
N ALA A 33 -2.60 -5.46 -9.22
CA ALA A 33 -3.58 -6.38 -8.64
C ALA A 33 -4.04 -5.91 -7.27
N THR A 34 -3.11 -5.41 -6.46
CA THR A 34 -3.46 -4.89 -5.15
C THR A 34 -4.32 -3.63 -5.30
N MET A 35 -3.96 -2.76 -6.24
CA MET A 35 -4.73 -1.55 -6.48
C MET A 35 -6.15 -1.88 -6.89
N LEU A 36 -6.32 -2.86 -7.77
CA LEU A 36 -7.66 -3.24 -8.20
C LEU A 36 -8.47 -3.81 -7.05
N LYS A 37 -7.87 -4.61 -6.19
CA LYS A 37 -8.58 -5.14 -5.03
C LYS A 37 -9.00 -4.02 -4.10
N LEU A 38 -8.11 -3.06 -3.90
CA LEU A 38 -8.40 -1.94 -3.03
C LEU A 38 -9.55 -1.10 -3.57
N MET A 39 -9.47 -0.74 -4.84
CA MET A 39 -10.50 0.10 -5.43
C MET A 39 -11.82 -0.64 -5.56
N GLY A 40 -11.77 -1.95 -5.81
CA GLY A 40 -12.97 -2.74 -5.91
C GLY A 40 -13.71 -2.86 -4.60
N LYS A 41 -12.96 -2.91 -3.48
CA LYS A 41 -13.60 -3.06 -2.18
C LYS A 41 -14.00 -1.72 -1.58
N TYR A 42 -13.14 -0.72 -1.72
CA TYR A 42 -13.34 0.52 -0.96
C TYR A 42 -13.55 1.74 -1.82
N GLY A 43 -13.30 1.63 -3.11
CA GLY A 43 -13.45 2.76 -3.99
C GLY A 43 -12.58 3.92 -3.55
N GLU A 44 -13.21 5.04 -3.26
CA GLU A 44 -12.47 6.22 -2.86
C GLU A 44 -12.53 6.47 -1.37
N MET A 45 -12.93 5.47 -0.60
CA MET A 45 -13.01 5.65 0.84
C MET A 45 -11.62 5.92 1.40
N GLU A 46 -11.54 6.90 2.28
CA GLU A 46 -10.27 7.21 2.91
C GLU A 46 -10.10 6.39 4.17
N ALA A 47 -8.84 6.17 4.53
CA ALA A 47 -8.56 5.36 5.72
C ALA A 47 -9.20 5.94 6.96
N SER A 48 -9.29 7.27 7.04
CA SER A 48 -9.88 7.90 8.21
C SER A 48 -11.36 7.60 8.35
N GLU A 49 -12.00 7.16 7.27
CA GLU A 49 -13.42 6.84 7.30
C GLU A 49 -13.67 5.36 7.52
N ALA A 50 -12.62 4.57 7.54
CA ALA A 50 -12.77 3.13 7.62
C ALA A 50 -13.08 2.68 9.03
N THR A 51 -13.91 1.63 9.13
CA THR A 51 -14.12 0.97 10.42
C THR A 51 -12.87 0.19 10.77
N PRO A 52 -12.73 -0.25 12.03
CA PRO A 52 -11.57 -1.07 12.38
C PRO A 52 -11.44 -2.33 11.51
N LYS A 53 -12.56 -2.91 11.11
CA LYS A 53 -12.50 -4.08 10.24
C LYS A 53 -11.97 -3.70 8.87
N ASP A 54 -12.42 -2.56 8.34
CA ASP A 54 -11.92 -2.08 7.06
C ASP A 54 -10.43 -1.79 7.12
N LEU A 55 -9.99 -1.20 8.22
CA LEU A 55 -8.56 -0.92 8.37
C LEU A 55 -7.75 -2.21 8.42
N LEU A 56 -8.26 -3.24 9.07
CA LEU A 56 -7.56 -4.50 9.12
C LEU A 56 -7.44 -5.11 7.73
N ASP A 57 -8.51 -5.04 6.93
CA ASP A 57 -8.46 -5.54 5.56
C ASP A 57 -7.47 -4.75 4.71
N LEU A 58 -7.51 -3.41 4.83
CA LEU A 58 -6.58 -2.58 4.09
C LEU A 58 -5.14 -2.90 4.47
N TYR A 59 -4.90 -3.02 5.76
CA TYR A 59 -3.58 -3.33 6.27
C TYR A 59 -3.07 -4.64 5.67
N GLY A 60 -3.92 -5.67 5.65
CA GLY A 60 -3.53 -6.95 5.11
C GLY A 60 -3.27 -6.93 3.61
N LEU A 61 -3.99 -6.06 2.89
CA LEU A 61 -3.79 -5.96 1.45
C LEU A 61 -2.54 -5.17 1.11
N MET A 62 -2.29 -4.09 1.85
CA MET A 62 -1.25 -3.16 1.45
C MET A 62 0.14 -3.51 1.94
N PHE A 63 0.24 -4.29 2.99
CA PHE A 63 1.55 -4.58 3.58
C PHE A 63 1.87 -6.05 3.51
N PRO A 64 3.03 -6.42 2.90
CA PRO A 64 3.48 -7.81 2.96
C PRO A 64 3.72 -8.22 4.40
N LYS A 65 3.78 -9.51 4.62
CA LYS A 65 3.91 -10.01 5.98
C LYS A 65 5.16 -9.47 6.69
N ALA A 66 6.26 -9.37 5.96
CA ALA A 66 7.47 -8.84 6.56
C ALA A 66 7.28 -7.40 7.03
N SER A 67 6.52 -6.62 6.24
CA SER A 67 6.23 -5.23 6.64
C SER A 67 5.32 -5.21 7.85
N GLN A 68 4.34 -6.10 7.89
CA GLN A 68 3.44 -6.15 9.04
C GLN A 68 4.21 -6.43 10.32
N GLU A 69 5.20 -7.31 10.24
CA GLU A 69 6.00 -7.60 11.42
C GLU A 69 6.76 -6.38 11.90
N LYS A 70 7.31 -5.62 10.97
CA LYS A 70 8.03 -4.40 11.33
C LYS A 70 7.10 -3.39 11.97
N ILE A 71 5.91 -3.25 11.39
CA ILE A 71 4.93 -2.30 11.91
C ILE A 71 4.50 -2.69 13.32
N GLU A 72 4.29 -3.99 13.54
CA GLU A 72 3.85 -4.44 14.85
C GLU A 72 4.90 -4.17 15.92
N LYS A 73 6.17 -4.26 15.55
CA LYS A 73 7.23 -3.99 16.49
C LYS A 73 7.32 -2.52 16.87
N LEU A 74 6.80 -1.65 16.02
CA LEU A 74 6.81 -0.22 16.31
C LEU A 74 5.79 0.16 17.36
N LYS A 75 4.81 -0.68 17.59
CA LYS A 75 3.78 -0.43 18.62
C LYS A 75 3.08 0.91 18.42
N LEU A 76 2.63 1.15 17.19
CA LEU A 76 1.98 2.42 16.86
C LEU A 76 0.62 2.52 17.54
N SER A 77 0.21 3.74 17.85
CA SER A 77 -1.15 3.98 18.32
C SER A 77 -2.11 3.76 17.16
N PHE A 78 -3.39 3.65 17.47
CA PHE A 78 -4.39 3.46 16.42
C PHE A 78 -4.37 4.66 15.47
N LYS A 79 -4.22 5.87 16.02
CA LYS A 79 -4.18 7.06 15.19
C LYS A 79 -2.99 7.02 14.24
N ASP A 80 -1.82 6.63 14.74
CA ASP A 80 -0.64 6.58 13.90
C ASP A 80 -0.77 5.49 12.85
N LEU A 81 -1.38 4.37 13.20
CA LEU A 81 -1.59 3.31 12.23
C LEU A 81 -2.51 3.80 11.09
N THR A 82 -3.53 4.57 11.43
CA THR A 82 -4.42 5.13 10.42
C THR A 82 -3.64 6.04 9.46
N VAL A 83 -2.74 6.86 9.99
CA VAL A 83 -1.91 7.71 9.14
C VAL A 83 -1.04 6.86 8.23
N LEU A 84 -0.46 5.80 8.77
CA LEU A 84 0.38 4.91 7.98
C LEU A 84 -0.41 4.31 6.83
N VAL A 85 -1.62 3.85 7.10
CA VAL A 85 -2.48 3.26 6.08
C VAL A 85 -2.82 4.30 5.01
N GLU A 86 -3.11 5.53 5.41
CA GLU A 86 -3.41 6.58 4.45
C GLU A 86 -2.23 6.85 3.52
N GLU A 87 -1.03 6.91 4.07
CA GLU A 87 0.13 7.18 3.26
C GLU A 87 0.41 6.03 2.30
N ALA A 88 0.23 4.80 2.77
CA ALA A 88 0.39 3.65 1.91
C ALA A 88 -0.64 3.66 0.79
N GLN A 89 -1.86 4.05 1.10
CA GLN A 89 -2.91 4.11 0.10
C GLN A 89 -2.56 5.10 -1.01
N LYS A 90 -1.98 6.24 -0.64
CA LYS A 90 -1.56 7.21 -1.63
C LYS A 90 -0.49 6.65 -2.56
N LEU A 91 0.44 5.87 -2.01
CA LEU A 91 1.46 5.26 -2.83
C LEU A 91 0.86 4.29 -3.83
N ILE A 92 -0.13 3.50 -3.39
CA ILE A 92 -0.72 2.49 -4.24
C ILE A 92 -1.54 3.11 -5.35
N THR A 93 -2.31 4.14 -5.04
CA THR A 93 -3.19 4.75 -6.02
C THR A 93 -2.48 5.80 -6.88
N GLY A 94 -1.27 6.15 -6.50
CA GLY A 94 -0.53 7.15 -7.28
C GLY A 94 -0.83 8.58 -6.90
N GLU A 95 -1.64 8.79 -5.89
CA GLU A 95 -1.92 10.14 -5.45
C GLU A 95 -0.74 10.66 -4.67
N GLU A 96 -0.26 11.83 -5.03
CA GLU A 96 0.85 12.41 -4.32
C GLU A 96 0.40 13.63 -3.56
N ASP A 97 0.93 13.75 -2.37
CA ASP A 97 0.65 14.91 -1.56
C ASP A 97 1.65 15.98 -1.97
N GLU A 98 1.15 17.08 -2.50
CA GLU A 98 2.04 18.09 -3.01
C GLU A 98 2.91 18.68 -1.95
N SER A 99 2.47 18.64 -0.72
CA SER A 99 3.26 19.23 0.34
C SER A 99 4.53 18.47 0.59
N GLU A 100 4.60 17.23 0.06
CA GLU A 100 5.77 16.48 0.29
C GLU A 100 6.85 16.77 -0.65
N GLY A 101 6.54 17.50 -1.70
CA GLY A 101 7.52 17.74 -2.72
C GLY A 101 8.73 18.44 -2.21
N GLU A 102 8.58 19.02 -1.07
CA GLU A 102 9.61 19.73 -0.58
C GLU A 102 10.58 19.14 -0.01
#